data_e46c744ce784f33df287cf76b0faef77
#
_entry.id   e46c744ce784f33df287cf76b0faef77
#
_cell.length_a   1.000
_cell.length_b   1.000
_cell.length_c   1.000
_cell.angle_alpha   90.00
_cell.angle_beta   90.00
_cell.angle_gamma   90.00
#
_symmetry.space_group_name_H-M   'P 1'
#
loop_
_entity.id
_entity.type
_entity.pdbx_description
1 polymer ?
#
loop_
_entity_poly.entity_id
_entity_poly.type
_entity_poly.pdbx_seq_one_letter_code
_entity_poly.pdbx_strand_id
1 'polypeptide(L)'
;MGYTHYWDQKAEPSYMQWFEIMEHFKHLLLHTSMCIQAESDDPSPFLITNDHIRFNGVGDEGHETFDLSRINVGEFEFCKTAYKPYDKFVVFVLILVHNLAPDCYIITSDGDANDWQKDLDQLNAICETEYTLPETI
;
A
#
# COMPACT_ATOMS: atom_id res chain seq x y z
N MET A 1 -17.81 5.82 -11.19
CA MET A 1 -17.63 5.76 -9.74
C MET A 1 -16.19 5.49 -9.39
N GLY A 2 -15.67 6.23 -8.40
CA GLY A 2 -14.31 6.05 -7.96
C GLY A 2 -14.18 5.06 -6.83
N TYR A 3 -12.97 4.58 -6.61
CA TYR A 3 -12.61 3.78 -5.46
C TYR A 3 -11.23 4.25 -5.02
N THR A 4 -11.17 4.85 -3.84
CA THR A 4 -10.01 5.60 -3.39
C THR A 4 -9.63 5.19 -1.97
N HIS A 5 -8.32 5.11 -1.70
CA HIS A 5 -7.77 4.94 -0.36
C HIS A 5 -7.11 6.24 0.05
N TYR A 6 -7.15 6.54 1.35
CA TYR A 6 -6.66 7.79 1.91
C TYR A 6 -5.74 7.51 3.09
N TRP A 7 -4.72 8.33 3.28
CA TRP A 7 -3.88 8.26 4.48
C TRP A 7 -3.44 9.67 4.89
N ASP A 8 -3.41 9.88 6.20
CA ASP A 8 -3.01 11.14 6.80
C ASP A 8 -1.82 10.85 7.71
N GLN A 9 -0.66 11.39 7.35
CA GLN A 9 0.56 11.09 8.10
C GLN A 9 0.63 11.94 9.36
N LYS A 10 0.69 11.28 10.52
CA LYS A 10 0.74 11.94 11.83
C LYS A 10 2.14 11.93 12.44
N ALA A 11 2.93 10.94 12.12
CA ALA A 11 4.29 10.80 12.63
C ALA A 11 5.15 10.09 11.59
N GLU A 12 6.46 10.24 11.73
CA GLU A 12 7.42 9.62 10.84
C GLU A 12 7.73 8.22 11.33
N PRO A 13 7.55 7.16 10.50
CA PRO A 13 8.00 5.83 10.86
C PRO A 13 9.50 5.83 11.11
N SER A 14 9.95 5.05 12.09
CA SER A 14 11.38 4.84 12.28
C SER A 14 11.98 4.10 11.07
N TYR A 15 13.28 4.16 10.91
CA TYR A 15 13.95 3.40 9.86
C TYR A 15 13.70 1.90 9.99
N MET A 16 13.63 1.38 11.21
CA MET A 16 13.37 -0.03 11.44
C MET A 16 11.93 -0.40 11.02
N GLN A 17 10.95 0.41 11.40
CA GLN A 17 9.57 0.19 10.97
C GLN A 17 9.45 0.23 9.45
N TRP A 18 10.06 1.22 8.83
CA TRP A 18 10.02 1.36 7.37
C TRP A 18 10.73 0.21 6.67
N PHE A 19 11.88 -0.22 7.21
CA PHE A 19 12.60 -1.36 6.68
C PHE A 19 11.74 -2.62 6.67
N GLU A 20 11.03 -2.88 7.77
CA GLU A 20 10.14 -4.04 7.83
C GLU A 20 9.00 -3.94 6.83
N ILE A 21 8.44 -2.75 6.65
CA ILE A 21 7.40 -2.52 5.64
C ILE A 21 7.96 -2.85 4.25
N MET A 22 9.14 -2.33 3.92
CA MET A 22 9.77 -2.59 2.63
C MET A 22 10.03 -4.07 2.40
N GLU A 23 10.57 -4.77 3.40
CA GLU A 23 10.93 -6.18 3.25
C GLU A 23 9.70 -7.06 3.10
N HIS A 24 8.65 -6.79 3.86
CA HIS A 24 7.39 -7.52 3.71
C HIS A 24 6.77 -7.27 2.34
N PHE A 25 6.79 -6.03 1.87
CA PHE A 25 6.21 -5.71 0.57
C PHE A 25 6.99 -6.37 -0.57
N LYS A 26 8.32 -6.37 -0.51
CA LYS A 26 9.15 -7.09 -1.49
C LYS A 26 8.82 -8.58 -1.51
N HIS A 27 8.62 -9.16 -0.34
CA HIS A 27 8.26 -10.58 -0.22
C HIS A 27 6.90 -10.85 -0.87
N LEU A 28 5.93 -9.98 -0.63
CA LEU A 28 4.61 -10.07 -1.28
C LEU A 28 4.72 -10.01 -2.79
N LEU A 29 5.55 -9.12 -3.32
CA LEU A 29 5.77 -8.99 -4.77
C LEU A 29 6.36 -10.26 -5.37
N LEU A 30 7.28 -10.92 -4.66
CA LEU A 30 7.88 -12.17 -5.13
C LEU A 30 6.87 -13.33 -5.21
N HIS A 31 5.83 -13.28 -4.39
CA HIS A 31 4.84 -14.36 -4.29
C HIS A 31 3.49 -14.02 -4.92
N THR A 32 3.46 -12.94 -5.69
CA THR A 32 2.25 -12.52 -6.39
C THR A 32 2.60 -12.29 -7.86
N SER A 33 1.81 -12.86 -8.76
CA SER A 33 2.15 -12.89 -10.18
C SER A 33 1.84 -11.62 -10.97
N MET A 34 1.24 -10.62 -10.33
CA MET A 34 0.90 -9.37 -11.01
C MET A 34 2.11 -8.45 -11.15
N CYS A 35 2.16 -7.71 -12.26
CA CYS A 35 3.21 -6.73 -12.52
C CYS A 35 2.79 -5.33 -12.09
N ILE A 36 3.72 -4.60 -11.50
CA ILE A 36 3.60 -3.16 -11.23
C ILE A 36 4.82 -2.45 -11.80
N GLN A 37 4.69 -1.15 -12.04
CA GLN A 37 5.76 -0.34 -12.64
C GLN A 37 5.66 1.10 -12.10
N ALA A 38 6.51 2.01 -12.59
CA ALA A 38 6.59 3.37 -12.06
C ALA A 38 5.27 4.14 -12.22
N GLU A 39 4.73 4.15 -13.43
CA GLU A 39 3.45 4.80 -13.73
C GLU A 39 2.72 3.97 -14.77
N SER A 40 1.43 4.20 -14.96
CA SER A 40 0.61 3.36 -15.86
C SER A 40 1.13 3.31 -17.29
N ASP A 41 1.73 4.39 -17.76
CA ASP A 41 2.30 4.50 -19.11
C ASP A 41 3.83 4.53 -19.13
N ASP A 42 4.48 4.27 -18.00
CA ASP A 42 5.93 4.31 -17.86
C ASP A 42 6.45 2.95 -17.36
N PRO A 43 7.13 2.18 -18.24
CA PRO A 43 7.61 0.84 -17.88
C PRO A 43 8.84 0.83 -16.98
N SER A 44 9.31 1.99 -16.54
CA SER A 44 10.42 2.07 -15.58
C SER A 44 10.05 1.31 -14.29
N PRO A 45 11.04 0.80 -13.55
CA PRO A 45 10.78 0.06 -12.32
C PRO A 45 10.08 0.93 -11.27
N PHE A 46 9.20 0.30 -10.50
CA PHE A 46 8.63 0.92 -9.32
C PHE A 46 9.73 1.23 -8.29
N LEU A 47 9.42 2.13 -7.32
CA LEU A 47 10.39 2.53 -6.30
C LEU A 47 10.02 1.94 -4.94
N ILE A 48 10.98 1.30 -4.31
CA ILE A 48 10.93 0.92 -2.89
C ILE A 48 12.24 1.40 -2.30
N THR A 49 12.20 2.58 -1.66
CA THR A 49 13.39 3.25 -1.12
C THR A 49 13.19 3.55 0.37
N ASN A 50 14.21 4.13 1.00
CA ASN A 50 14.11 4.54 2.40
C ASN A 50 13.10 5.67 2.64
N ASP A 51 12.65 6.32 1.59
CA ASP A 51 11.75 7.48 1.69
C ASP A 51 10.40 7.28 1.03
N HIS A 52 10.30 6.40 0.03
CA HIS A 52 9.10 6.22 -0.77
C HIS A 52 8.84 4.77 -1.13
N ILE A 53 7.55 4.42 -1.18
CA ILE A 53 7.04 3.25 -1.88
C ILE A 53 6.12 3.80 -2.96
N ARG A 54 6.50 3.65 -4.23
CA ARG A 54 5.81 4.28 -5.34
C ARG A 54 5.65 3.31 -6.50
N PHE A 55 4.42 3.15 -6.97
CA PHE A 55 4.12 2.25 -8.08
C PHE A 55 2.74 2.52 -8.68
N ASN A 56 2.50 1.89 -9.81
CA ASN A 56 1.19 1.85 -10.46
C ASN A 56 1.03 0.50 -11.18
N GLY A 57 -0.16 0.24 -11.69
CA GLY A 57 -0.39 -0.88 -12.58
C GLY A 57 0.09 -0.58 -13.99
N VAL A 58 0.10 -1.60 -14.84
CA VAL A 58 0.61 -1.51 -16.22
C VAL A 58 -0.54 -1.13 -17.16
N GLY A 59 -0.40 -0.01 -17.85
CA GLY A 59 -1.38 0.44 -18.86
C GLY A 59 -2.79 0.58 -18.28
N ASP A 60 -3.75 -0.06 -18.92
CA ASP A 60 -5.15 -0.01 -18.50
C ASP A 60 -5.42 -0.73 -17.17
N GLU A 61 -4.45 -1.49 -16.66
CA GLU A 61 -4.55 -2.14 -15.36
C GLU A 61 -4.12 -1.23 -14.20
N GLY A 62 -3.70 -0.01 -14.51
CA GLY A 62 -3.37 1.03 -13.55
C GLY A 62 -4.39 2.16 -13.51
N HIS A 63 -4.18 3.11 -12.63
CA HIS A 63 -4.98 4.34 -12.54
C HIS A 63 -4.09 5.43 -11.95
N GLU A 64 -4.38 5.95 -10.74
CA GLU A 64 -3.48 6.91 -10.11
C GLU A 64 -2.25 6.21 -9.53
N THR A 65 -1.11 6.87 -9.60
CA THR A 65 0.12 6.36 -9.02
C THR A 65 0.03 6.41 -7.50
N PHE A 66 0.31 5.28 -6.86
CA PHE A 66 0.43 5.21 -5.41
C PHE A 66 1.82 5.69 -5.01
N ASP A 67 1.88 6.64 -4.08
CA ASP A 67 3.15 7.15 -3.55
C ASP A 67 3.00 7.38 -2.05
N LEU A 68 3.55 6.46 -1.26
CA LEU A 68 3.60 6.58 0.19
C LEU A 68 4.97 7.09 0.60
N SER A 69 5.00 8.25 1.26
CA SER A 69 6.23 8.84 1.77
C SER A 69 6.41 8.51 3.25
N ARG A 70 7.65 8.22 3.65
CA ARG A 70 8.01 8.04 5.05
C ARG A 70 8.05 9.38 5.80
N ILE A 71 8.33 10.47 5.11
CA ILE A 71 8.71 11.76 5.72
C ILE A 71 7.76 12.90 5.33
N ASN A 72 6.46 12.63 5.23
CA ASN A 72 5.49 13.64 4.79
C ASN A 72 4.49 14.00 5.91
N VAL A 73 4.99 14.16 7.13
CA VAL A 73 4.17 14.44 8.31
C VAL A 73 3.32 15.69 8.11
N GLY A 74 2.03 15.58 8.45
CA GLY A 74 1.07 16.67 8.32
C GLY A 74 0.32 16.69 7.00
N GLU A 75 0.71 15.88 6.03
CA GLU A 75 0.05 15.84 4.73
C GLU A 75 -1.01 14.75 4.66
N PHE A 76 -2.11 15.08 4.00
CA PHE A 76 -3.18 14.16 3.67
C PHE A 76 -2.99 13.73 2.21
N GLU A 77 -2.93 12.43 1.98
CA GLU A 77 -2.70 11.87 0.66
C GLU A 77 -3.78 10.85 0.30
N PHE A 78 -3.89 10.56 -0.98
CA PHE A 78 -4.86 9.58 -1.44
C PHE A 78 -4.40 8.95 -2.74
N CYS A 79 -5.00 7.79 -3.07
CA CYS A 79 -4.77 7.13 -4.34
C CYS A 79 -6.07 6.51 -4.82
N LYS A 80 -6.56 6.97 -5.95
CA LYS A 80 -7.73 6.40 -6.62
C LYS A 80 -7.27 5.26 -7.49
N THR A 81 -7.57 4.04 -7.07
CA THR A 81 -7.21 2.84 -7.82
C THR A 81 -8.30 2.40 -8.79
N ALA A 82 -9.51 2.88 -8.58
CA ALA A 82 -10.68 2.57 -9.41
C ALA A 82 -10.91 1.07 -9.57
N TYR A 83 -10.64 0.29 -8.52
CA TYR A 83 -10.74 -1.18 -8.52
C TYR A 83 -9.82 -1.88 -9.53
N LYS A 84 -8.83 -1.19 -10.07
CA LYS A 84 -7.90 -1.81 -11.01
C LYS A 84 -7.07 -2.89 -10.29
N PRO A 85 -6.51 -3.86 -11.02
CA PRO A 85 -5.81 -4.99 -10.41
C PRO A 85 -4.70 -4.62 -9.43
N TYR A 86 -3.99 -3.51 -9.64
CA TYR A 86 -2.90 -3.10 -8.74
C TYR A 86 -3.41 -2.62 -7.37
N ASP A 87 -4.73 -2.40 -7.20
CA ASP A 87 -5.33 -2.05 -5.92
C ASP A 87 -4.90 -2.99 -4.80
N LYS A 88 -4.77 -4.27 -5.10
CA LYS A 88 -4.30 -5.27 -4.15
C LYS A 88 -2.98 -4.87 -3.49
N PHE A 89 -2.04 -4.35 -4.28
CA PHE A 89 -0.73 -3.95 -3.74
C PHE A 89 -0.82 -2.68 -2.90
N VAL A 90 -1.71 -1.76 -3.26
CA VAL A 90 -1.97 -0.56 -2.44
C VAL A 90 -2.53 -0.99 -1.08
N VAL A 91 -3.50 -1.90 -1.08
CA VAL A 91 -4.09 -2.44 0.16
C VAL A 91 -3.01 -3.16 0.98
N PHE A 92 -2.15 -3.96 0.36
CA PHE A 92 -1.04 -4.63 1.06
C PHE A 92 -0.17 -3.61 1.81
N VAL A 93 0.27 -2.55 1.14
CA VAL A 93 1.13 -1.54 1.78
C VAL A 93 0.41 -0.86 2.94
N LEU A 94 -0.86 -0.52 2.78
CA LEU A 94 -1.63 0.14 3.84
C LEU A 94 -1.85 -0.78 5.04
N ILE A 95 -2.07 -2.07 4.83
CA ILE A 95 -2.15 -3.05 5.92
C ILE A 95 -0.81 -3.17 6.64
N LEU A 96 0.30 -3.24 5.90
CA LEU A 96 1.64 -3.30 6.50
C LEU A 96 1.92 -2.07 7.36
N VAL A 97 1.60 -0.90 6.84
CA VAL A 97 1.80 0.36 7.55
C VAL A 97 0.99 0.41 8.83
N HIS A 98 -0.26 -0.03 8.77
CA HIS A 98 -1.13 -0.07 9.96
C HIS A 98 -0.56 -0.99 11.05
N ASN A 99 -0.02 -2.12 10.67
CA ASN A 99 0.48 -3.10 11.65
C ASN A 99 1.90 -2.80 12.14
N LEU A 100 2.76 -2.30 11.26
CA LEU A 100 4.18 -2.10 11.57
C LEU A 100 4.50 -0.69 12.05
N ALA A 101 3.67 0.30 11.69
CA ALA A 101 3.84 1.69 12.10
C ALA A 101 2.47 2.28 12.50
N PRO A 102 1.80 1.72 13.51
CA PRO A 102 0.38 2.01 13.78
C PRO A 102 0.09 3.45 14.17
N ASP A 103 1.05 4.17 14.72
CA ASP A 103 0.85 5.55 15.17
C ASP A 103 1.23 6.59 14.12
N CYS A 104 1.68 6.15 12.95
CA CYS A 104 2.26 7.04 11.95
C CYS A 104 1.24 7.54 10.93
N TYR A 105 0.22 6.75 10.63
CA TYR A 105 -0.76 7.10 9.59
C TYR A 105 -2.18 6.78 10.05
N ILE A 106 -3.13 7.66 9.70
CA ILE A 106 -4.55 7.36 9.80
C ILE A 106 -5.02 6.96 8.41
N ILE A 107 -5.48 5.73 8.27
CA ILE A 107 -5.85 5.14 6.98
C ILE A 107 -7.37 5.05 6.90
N THR A 108 -7.93 5.54 5.81
CA THR A 108 -9.36 5.38 5.50
C THR A 108 -9.52 4.94 4.05
N SER A 109 -10.71 4.52 3.67
CA SER A 109 -10.94 4.00 2.33
C SER A 109 -12.42 4.13 1.97
N ASP A 110 -12.68 4.18 0.67
CA ASP A 110 -14.04 4.01 0.15
C ASP A 110 -14.51 2.55 0.31
N GLY A 111 -13.55 1.61 0.46
CA GLY A 111 -13.86 0.21 0.73
C GLY A 111 -14.08 -0.06 2.22
N ASP A 112 -14.61 -1.23 2.51
CA ASP A 112 -14.82 -1.69 3.88
C ASP A 112 -14.05 -2.99 4.16
N ALA A 113 -14.29 -3.58 5.34
CA ALA A 113 -13.60 -4.81 5.73
C ALA A 113 -13.83 -5.95 4.74
N ASN A 114 -15.03 -6.03 4.13
CA ASN A 114 -15.30 -7.06 3.14
C ASN A 114 -14.46 -6.91 1.89
N ASP A 115 -14.20 -5.66 1.49
CA ASP A 115 -13.36 -5.39 0.32
C ASP A 115 -11.89 -5.75 0.57
N TRP A 116 -11.42 -5.58 1.80
CA TRP A 116 -10.01 -5.75 2.15
C TRP A 116 -9.66 -7.15 2.68
N GLN A 117 -10.65 -7.94 3.11
CA GLN A 117 -10.40 -9.20 3.81
C GLN A 117 -9.61 -10.20 2.98
N LYS A 118 -9.90 -10.31 1.70
CA LYS A 118 -9.20 -11.23 0.81
C LYS A 118 -7.71 -10.90 0.73
N ASP A 119 -7.39 -9.61 0.65
CA ASP A 119 -6.00 -9.16 0.57
C ASP A 119 -5.28 -9.37 1.90
N LEU A 120 -5.96 -9.13 3.02
CA LEU A 120 -5.42 -9.41 4.34
C LEU A 120 -5.10 -10.89 4.50
N ASP A 121 -6.01 -11.76 4.10
CA ASP A 121 -5.82 -13.21 4.20
C ASP A 121 -4.62 -13.66 3.38
N GLN A 122 -4.49 -13.13 2.16
CA GLN A 122 -3.36 -13.45 1.29
C GLN A 122 -2.04 -12.94 1.88
N LEU A 123 -2.02 -11.71 2.39
CA LEU A 123 -0.83 -11.12 3.01
C LEU A 123 -0.38 -11.96 4.21
N ASN A 124 -1.32 -12.30 5.09
CA ASN A 124 -1.00 -13.10 6.28
C ASN A 124 -0.48 -14.49 5.92
N ALA A 125 -1.04 -15.10 4.87
CA ALA A 125 -0.56 -16.40 4.40
C ALA A 125 0.87 -16.32 3.86
N ILE A 126 1.15 -15.31 3.03
CA ILE A 126 2.48 -15.16 2.41
C ILE A 126 3.54 -14.74 3.44
N CYS A 127 3.23 -13.79 4.30
CA CYS A 127 4.17 -13.26 5.28
C CYS A 127 4.22 -14.08 6.58
N GLU A 128 3.34 -15.06 6.74
CA GLU A 128 3.23 -15.87 7.96
C GLU A 128 2.99 -14.99 9.18
N THR A 129 2.02 -14.08 9.08
CA THR A 129 1.68 -13.10 10.10
C THR A 129 0.22 -13.22 10.52
N GLU A 130 -0.14 -12.51 11.60
CA GLU A 130 -1.52 -12.41 12.09
C GLU A 130 -1.92 -10.93 12.14
N TYR A 131 -1.64 -10.20 11.09
CA TYR A 131 -1.97 -8.78 10.98
C TYR A 131 -3.48 -8.58 10.89
N THR A 132 -3.91 -7.38 11.25
CA THR A 132 -5.32 -6.98 11.28
C THR A 132 -5.56 -5.78 10.37
N LEU A 133 -6.83 -5.58 10.02
CA LEU A 133 -7.25 -4.42 9.25
C LEU A 133 -7.22 -3.16 10.12
N PRO A 134 -7.03 -1.97 9.50
CA PRO A 134 -7.25 -0.71 10.21
C PRO A 134 -8.68 -0.67 10.79
N GLU A 135 -8.81 -0.09 11.98
CA GLU A 135 -10.13 -0.01 12.65
C GLU A 135 -11.14 0.83 11.88
N THR A 136 -10.63 1.72 11.04
CA THR A 136 -11.45 2.62 10.19
C THR A 136 -12.01 1.93 8.94
N ILE A 137 -11.63 0.69 8.69
CA ILE A 137 -12.05 -0.06 7.48
C ILE A 137 -13.23 -0.99 7.76
#